data_1a5ea6795c155a301a8798a4b4b499e4
#
_entry.id   1a5ea6795c155a301a8798a4b4b499e4
#
_cell.length_a   1.000
_cell.length_b   1.000
_cell.length_c   1.000
_cell.angle_alpha   90.00
_cell.angle_beta   90.00
_cell.angle_gamma   90.00
#
_symmetry.space_group_name_H-M   'P 1'
#
loop_
_entity.id
_entity.type
_entity.pdbx_description
1 polymer ?
#
loop_
_entity_poly.entity_id
_entity_poly.type
_entity_poly.pdbx_seq_one_letter_code
_entity_poly.pdbx_strand_id
1 'polypeptide(L)'
;MSEHVPYSPLPVVLVVENDALERRFIATTLRRHGLEVFEAADIAEAVTVLKKIAVDILISDIDLVDGTALARLAKEHQPKTQIVWMAALESPENHVGTVTRH
;
A
#
# COMPACT_ATOMS: atom_id res chain seq x y z
N MET A 1 -0.14 -30.20 -9.93
CA MET A 1 0.01 -29.60 -9.95
C MET A 1 0.13 -28.85 -9.51
N SER A 2 0.14 -28.90 -9.49
CA SER A 2 0.13 -28.03 -9.17
C SER A 2 0.07 -27.51 -8.66
N GLU A 3 -0.30 -27.76 -8.61
CA GLU A 3 -0.42 -27.19 -8.27
C GLU A 3 -0.28 -26.62 -7.55
N HIS A 4 -0.05 -26.62 -7.19
CA HIS A 4 0.25 -26.06 -6.59
C HIS A 4 0.76 -25.20 -6.19
N VAL A 5 0.02 -25.07 -6.19
CA VAL A 5 0.67 -24.28 -6.11
C VAL A 5 1.31 -23.53 -5.32
N PRO A 6 1.99 -23.27 -5.41
CA PRO A 6 2.87 -22.77 -4.49
C PRO A 6 2.90 -21.35 -4.33
N TYR A 7 2.01 -20.64 -4.68
CA TYR A 7 2.04 -19.27 -4.42
C TYR A 7 1.67 -19.02 -2.99
N SER A 8 2.04 -17.88 -2.50
CA SER A 8 1.78 -17.53 -1.14
C SER A 8 0.30 -17.33 -0.92
N PRO A 9 -0.25 -17.88 0.13
CA PRO A 9 -1.64 -17.61 0.47
C PRO A 9 -1.82 -16.25 1.11
N LEU A 10 -0.75 -15.55 1.42
CA LEU A 10 -0.87 -14.26 2.08
C LEU A 10 -1.07 -13.16 1.07
N PRO A 11 -1.95 -12.21 1.34
CA PRO A 11 -2.05 -11.03 0.49
C PRO A 11 -0.76 -10.24 0.52
N VAL A 12 -0.43 -9.67 -0.61
CA VAL A 12 0.77 -8.86 -0.75
C VAL A 12 0.38 -7.40 -0.76
N VAL A 13 0.98 -6.63 0.13
CA VAL A 13 0.66 -5.22 0.30
C VAL A 13 1.89 -4.38 0.01
N LEU A 14 1.71 -3.32 -0.75
CA LEU A 14 2.76 -2.35 -0.97
C LEU A 14 2.37 -1.07 -0.26
N VAL A 15 3.20 -0.63 0.68
CA VAL A 15 2.97 0.60 1.43
C VAL A 15 3.87 1.68 0.86
N VAL A 16 3.25 2.76 0.38
CA VAL A 16 3.99 3.88 -0.19
C VAL A 16 3.80 5.08 0.72
N GLU A 17 4.86 5.46 1.40
CA GLU A 17 4.82 6.51 2.40
C GLU A 17 6.20 7.13 2.51
N ASN A 18 6.29 8.45 2.33
CA ASN A 18 7.60 9.09 2.33
C ASN A 18 8.18 9.29 3.73
N ASP A 19 7.37 9.24 4.77
CA ASP A 19 7.87 9.33 6.12
C ASP A 19 8.33 7.95 6.57
N ALA A 20 9.60 7.82 6.89
CA ALA A 20 10.16 6.49 7.18
C ALA A 20 9.56 5.85 8.42
N LEU A 21 9.32 6.64 9.46
CA LEU A 21 8.76 6.08 10.68
C LEU A 21 7.32 5.63 10.48
N GLU A 22 6.56 6.46 9.81
CA GLU A 22 5.18 6.11 9.53
C GLU A 22 5.10 4.88 8.64
N ARG A 23 5.94 4.84 7.61
CA ARG A 23 5.97 3.70 6.71
C ARG A 23 6.29 2.42 7.46
N ARG A 24 7.30 2.48 8.32
CA ARG A 24 7.69 1.31 9.07
C ARG A 24 6.62 0.89 10.06
N PHE A 25 5.96 1.85 10.68
CA PHE A 25 4.88 1.54 11.61
C PHE A 25 3.75 0.79 10.90
N ILE A 26 3.35 1.31 9.74
CA ILE A 26 2.29 0.68 8.98
C ILE A 26 2.69 -0.73 8.56
N ALA A 27 3.89 -0.84 8.02
CA ALA A 27 4.36 -2.15 7.54
C ALA A 27 4.43 -3.17 8.66
N THR A 28 4.94 -2.75 9.82
CA THR A 28 5.05 -3.65 10.96
C THR A 28 3.68 -4.12 11.43
N THR A 29 2.73 -3.20 11.49
CA THR A 29 1.39 -3.53 11.93
C THR A 29 0.75 -4.55 10.97
N LEU A 30 0.90 -4.32 9.68
CA LEU A 30 0.31 -5.23 8.71
C LEU A 30 0.97 -6.59 8.74
N ARG A 31 2.28 -6.63 8.93
CA ARG A 31 2.97 -7.91 9.01
C ARG A 31 2.50 -8.71 10.20
N ARG A 32 2.19 -8.04 11.30
CA ARG A 32 1.66 -8.73 12.48
C ARG A 32 0.33 -9.38 12.21
N HIS A 33 -0.40 -8.90 11.23
CA HIS A 33 -1.67 -9.48 10.85
C HIS A 33 -1.53 -10.51 9.74
N GLY A 34 -0.31 -10.92 9.46
CA GLY A 34 -0.11 -12.01 8.52
C GLY A 34 -0.04 -11.61 7.07
N LEU A 35 0.19 -10.33 6.80
CA LEU A 35 0.30 -9.88 5.42
C LEU A 35 1.75 -9.82 5.01
N GLU A 36 1.99 -10.00 3.73
CA GLU A 36 3.33 -9.85 3.17
C GLU A 36 3.45 -8.41 2.70
N VAL A 37 4.41 -7.66 3.24
CA VAL A 37 4.46 -6.23 3.04
C VAL A 37 5.76 -5.79 2.43
N PHE A 38 5.65 -4.96 1.38
CA PHE A 38 6.78 -4.29 0.78
C PHE A 38 6.64 -2.80 1.03
N GLU A 39 7.74 -2.09 1.16
CA GLU A 39 7.75 -0.68 1.50
C GLU A 39 8.37 0.12 0.37
N ALA A 40 7.82 1.28 0.10
CA ALA A 40 8.38 2.21 -0.87
C ALA A 40 8.27 3.61 -0.32
N ALA A 41 9.32 4.39 -0.49
CA ALA A 41 9.34 5.75 0.02
C ALA A 41 8.72 6.75 -0.96
N ASP A 42 8.68 6.39 -2.23
CA ASP A 42 8.20 7.32 -3.24
C ASP A 42 7.68 6.54 -4.45
N ILE A 43 7.25 7.28 -5.45
CA ILE A 43 6.66 6.67 -6.64
C ILE A 43 7.68 5.80 -7.38
N ALA A 44 8.92 6.26 -7.48
CA ALA A 44 9.92 5.50 -8.21
C ALA A 44 10.14 4.14 -7.58
N GLU A 45 10.24 4.09 -6.27
CA GLU A 45 10.41 2.82 -5.58
C GLU A 45 9.16 1.95 -5.72
N ALA A 46 7.99 2.58 -5.66
CA ALA A 46 6.76 1.84 -5.80
C ALA A 46 6.66 1.18 -7.17
N VAL A 47 7.02 1.91 -8.21
CA VAL A 47 6.98 1.35 -9.55
C VAL A 47 7.95 0.19 -9.69
N THR A 48 9.11 0.32 -9.07
CA THR A 48 10.08 -0.77 -9.10
C THR A 48 9.49 -2.05 -8.52
N VAL A 49 8.77 -1.93 -7.41
CA VAL A 49 8.12 -3.09 -6.82
C VAL A 49 7.03 -3.62 -7.73
N LEU A 50 6.21 -2.72 -8.28
CA LEU A 50 5.08 -3.13 -9.11
C LEU A 50 5.52 -3.84 -10.38
N LYS A 51 6.73 -3.57 -10.84
CA LYS A 51 7.24 -4.25 -12.03
C LYS A 51 7.70 -5.67 -11.74
N LYS A 52 7.94 -5.99 -10.49
CA LYS A 52 8.54 -7.28 -10.15
C LYS A 52 7.67 -8.17 -9.31
N ILE A 53 6.75 -7.62 -8.58
CA ILE A 53 6.00 -8.36 -7.57
C ILE A 53 4.52 -8.13 -7.77
N ALA A 54 3.75 -9.21 -7.75
CA ALA A 54 2.30 -9.09 -7.84
C ALA A 54 1.78 -8.54 -6.52
N VAL A 55 1.15 -7.39 -6.58
CA VAL A 55 0.68 -6.69 -5.40
C VAL A 55 -0.85 -6.72 -5.38
N ASP A 56 -1.40 -7.18 -4.27
CA ASP A 56 -2.84 -7.23 -4.12
C ASP A 56 -3.41 -5.90 -3.68
N ILE A 57 -2.71 -5.22 -2.77
CA ILE A 57 -3.20 -3.98 -2.20
C ILE A 57 -2.07 -2.97 -2.15
N LEU A 58 -2.34 -1.78 -2.65
CA LEU A 58 -1.39 -0.68 -2.53
C LEU A 58 -1.98 0.34 -1.57
N ILE A 59 -1.25 0.63 -0.51
CA ILE A 59 -1.66 1.63 0.48
C ILE A 59 -0.79 2.86 0.29
N SER A 60 -1.42 3.99 0.06
CA SER A 60 -0.70 5.23 -0.22
C SER A 60 -1.21 6.35 0.66
N ASP A 61 -0.28 7.17 1.13
CA ASP A 61 -0.62 8.39 1.86
C ASP A 61 -1.20 9.38 0.87
N ILE A 62 -2.36 9.90 1.18
CA ILE A 62 -3.02 10.84 0.30
C ILE A 62 -2.22 12.12 0.18
N ASP A 63 -1.34 12.37 1.14
CA ASP A 63 -0.51 13.57 1.08
C ASP A 63 0.69 13.42 0.18
N LEU A 64 0.90 12.26 -0.37
CA LEU A 64 2.00 12.07 -1.31
C LEU A 64 1.71 12.95 -2.53
N VAL A 65 2.69 13.71 -2.93
CA VAL A 65 2.50 14.74 -3.93
C VAL A 65 1.83 14.22 -5.20
N ASP A 66 2.27 13.15 -5.74
CA ASP A 66 1.71 12.65 -6.97
C ASP A 66 0.91 11.39 -6.77
N GLY A 67 0.08 11.40 -5.71
CA GLY A 67 -0.73 10.22 -5.41
C GLY A 67 -1.60 9.77 -6.57
N THR A 68 -2.16 10.72 -7.30
CA THR A 68 -2.99 10.36 -8.45
C THR A 68 -2.14 9.69 -9.54
N ALA A 69 -0.94 10.19 -9.75
CA ALA A 69 -0.06 9.59 -10.72
C ALA A 69 0.34 8.18 -10.30
N LEU A 70 0.56 7.99 -9.01
CA LEU A 70 0.89 6.66 -8.51
C LEU A 70 -0.26 5.70 -8.76
N ALA A 71 -1.48 6.13 -8.51
CA ALA A 71 -2.64 5.27 -8.74
C ALA A 71 -2.73 4.87 -10.20
N ARG A 72 -2.49 5.82 -11.09
CA ARG A 72 -2.54 5.53 -12.51
C ARG A 72 -1.46 4.55 -12.91
N LEU A 73 -0.24 4.76 -12.42
CA LEU A 73 0.86 3.85 -12.74
C LEU A 73 0.61 2.45 -12.20
N ALA A 74 0.06 2.36 -11.00
CA ALA A 74 -0.25 1.06 -10.44
C ALA A 74 -1.25 0.33 -11.31
N LYS A 75 -2.27 1.03 -11.78
CA LYS A 75 -3.27 0.39 -12.63
C LYS A 75 -2.72 -0.01 -13.98
N GLU A 76 -1.74 0.74 -14.47
CA GLU A 76 -1.11 0.37 -15.73
C GLU A 76 -0.30 -0.90 -15.60
N HIS A 77 0.42 -1.04 -14.51
CA HIS A 77 1.25 -2.22 -14.31
C HIS A 77 0.45 -3.42 -13.81
N GLN A 78 -0.51 -3.17 -12.94
CA GLN A 78 -1.26 -4.24 -12.31
C GLN A 78 -2.71 -3.81 -12.14
N PRO A 79 -3.54 -4.01 -13.17
CA PRO A 79 -4.92 -3.50 -13.13
C PRO A 79 -5.75 -4.03 -11.99
N LYS A 80 -5.41 -5.18 -11.43
CA LYS A 80 -6.21 -5.76 -10.37
C LYS A 80 -5.82 -5.31 -8.97
N THR A 81 -4.75 -4.55 -8.86
CA THR A 81 -4.32 -4.07 -7.55
C THR A 81 -5.35 -3.11 -6.99
N GLN A 82 -5.77 -3.34 -5.75
CA GLN A 82 -6.67 -2.44 -5.07
C GLN A 82 -5.88 -1.31 -4.45
N ILE A 83 -6.41 -0.09 -4.52
CA ILE A 83 -5.70 1.07 -4.00
C ILE A 83 -6.46 1.60 -2.79
N VAL A 84 -5.76 1.74 -1.68
CA VAL A 84 -6.32 2.24 -0.44
C VAL A 84 -5.60 3.52 -0.07
N TRP A 85 -6.38 4.57 0.14
CA TRP A 85 -5.82 5.86 0.52
C TRP A 85 -5.84 6.01 2.03
N MET A 86 -4.71 6.45 2.59
CA MET A 86 -4.62 6.60 4.03
C MET A 86 -4.72 8.04 4.41
N ALA A 87 -5.87 8.57 4.37
CA ALA A 87 -6.07 9.95 4.75
C ALA A 87 -6.39 10.04 6.21
N ALA A 88 -5.90 11.06 6.84
CA ALA A 88 -6.35 11.42 8.18
C ALA A 88 -5.96 10.52 9.31
N LEU A 89 -5.12 9.57 9.08
CA LEU A 89 -4.69 8.71 10.17
C LEU A 89 -3.72 9.41 11.09
N GLU A 90 -3.07 10.42 10.59
CA GLU A 90 -2.04 11.06 11.34
C GLU A 90 -2.55 12.05 12.36
N SER A 91 -3.80 12.42 12.31
CA SER A 91 -4.33 13.45 13.17
C SER A 91 -5.59 12.97 13.88
N PRO A 92 -5.62 12.98 15.19
CA PRO A 92 -6.80 12.53 15.91
C PRO A 92 -8.05 13.31 15.56
N GLU A 93 -7.94 14.59 15.38
CA GLU A 93 -9.10 15.34 15.03
C GLU A 93 -9.62 14.97 13.67
N ASN A 94 -8.72 14.83 12.70
CA ASN A 94 -9.12 14.41 11.40
C ASN A 94 -9.67 13.04 11.42
N HIS A 95 -9.06 12.20 12.23
CA HIS A 95 -9.48 10.84 12.33
C HIS A 95 -10.93 10.74 12.79
N VAL A 96 -11.25 11.46 13.82
CA VAL A 96 -12.60 11.43 14.33
C VAL A 96 -13.57 11.89 13.28
N GLY A 97 -13.27 13.01 12.67
CA GLY A 97 -14.20 13.54 11.70
C GLY A 97 -14.33 12.70 10.48
N THR A 98 -13.26 12.09 10.06
CA THR A 98 -13.29 11.34 8.84
C THR A 98 -13.93 9.99 8.99
N VAL A 99 -13.59 9.34 10.04
CA VAL A 99 -14.05 7.99 10.21
C VAL A 99 -15.53 7.89 10.33
N THR A 100 -16.11 8.82 11.04
CA THR A 100 -17.51 8.70 11.28
C THR A 100 -18.32 8.89 10.07
N ARG A 101 -17.80 9.43 9.02
CA ARG A 101 -18.60 9.71 7.98
C ARG A 101 -18.54 8.81 6.98
N HIS A 102 -17.92 7.88 7.12
CA HIS A 102 -18.01 7.04 6.07
C HIS A 102 -18.29 5.85 6.37
#